data_e724ede929523c099c27c18ced51d92a
#
_entry.id   e724ede929523c099c27c18ced51d92a
#
_cell.length_a   1.000
_cell.length_b   1.000
_cell.length_c   1.000
_cell.angle_alpha   90.00
_cell.angle_beta   90.00
_cell.angle_gamma   90.00
#
_symmetry.space_group_name_H-M   'P 1'
#
loop_
_entity.id
_entity.type
_entity.pdbx_description
1 polymer ?
#
loop_
_entity_poly.entity_id
_entity_poly.type
_entity_poly.pdbx_seq_one_letter_code
_entity_poly.pdbx_strand_id
1 'polypeptide(L)'
;IIFVWIVWWALLKIVLVPLTGRLWCTVCPIPAPGEWLQRRGIFVKRENKPLSLARKWPPKLDNLWLQNFSLLVVTTFSPVILTLPSATGIVLLAFIIMAVVLSLVFERRVFCRYFCAAGGFVGLYSLVSPVELRAKDAEVCRNHREKECYLGSAEGYGCPWMVKPWRLQRNAYCGLCTECLKTCPKDNVAVNLRPFGSDLLVQAGRGLGEAYNALIMLTCALLYSAIFLGPWGWLKDWAGDASLSGRALYAGVFLAINLLVVPGLFLLATALSKGLSSVRGVSLKQLFISHAYA
;
A
#
# COMPACT_ATOMS: atom_id res chain seq x y z
N ILE A 1 -8.32 9.18 -19.86
CA ILE A 1 -8.81 8.01 -19.10
C ILE A 1 -8.03 6.78 -19.51
N ILE A 2 -8.12 6.31 -20.78
CA ILE A 2 -7.45 5.09 -21.28
C ILE A 2 -5.97 5.06 -20.93
N PHE A 3 -5.24 6.15 -21.21
CA PHE A 3 -3.80 6.23 -20.91
C PHE A 3 -3.51 6.04 -19.40
N VAL A 4 -4.24 6.75 -18.53
CA VAL A 4 -3.98 6.72 -17.07
C VAL A 4 -4.41 5.39 -16.45
N TRP A 5 -5.62 4.93 -16.75
CA TRP A 5 -6.20 3.79 -16.05
C TRP A 5 -5.89 2.44 -16.69
N ILE A 6 -5.65 2.38 -17.99
CA ILE A 6 -5.36 1.12 -18.67
C ILE A 6 -3.85 1.00 -18.91
N VAL A 7 -3.27 1.88 -19.72
CA VAL A 7 -1.86 1.74 -20.13
C VAL A 7 -0.92 1.94 -18.94
N TRP A 8 -1.02 3.09 -18.26
CA TRP A 8 -0.13 3.42 -17.17
C TRP A 8 -0.31 2.47 -15.97
N TRP A 9 -1.56 2.18 -15.62
CA TRP A 9 -1.87 1.31 -14.49
C TRP A 9 -1.45 -0.14 -14.72
N ALA A 10 -1.63 -0.66 -15.96
CA ALA A 10 -1.14 -1.98 -16.33
C ALA A 10 0.39 -2.04 -16.29
N LEU A 11 1.08 -1.03 -16.88
CA LEU A 11 2.54 -0.93 -16.83
C LEU A 11 3.05 -0.90 -15.38
N LEU A 12 2.40 -0.12 -14.53
CA LEU A 12 2.77 -0.02 -13.12
C LEU A 12 2.65 -1.37 -12.41
N LYS A 13 1.53 -2.08 -12.59
CA LYS A 13 1.27 -3.34 -11.88
C LYS A 13 2.06 -4.52 -12.42
N ILE A 14 2.19 -4.63 -13.75
CA ILE A 14 2.75 -5.82 -14.40
C ILE A 14 4.27 -5.73 -14.50
N VAL A 15 4.81 -4.52 -14.66
CA VAL A 15 6.24 -4.31 -14.92
C VAL A 15 6.92 -3.58 -13.76
N LEU A 16 6.52 -2.34 -13.49
CA LEU A 16 7.30 -1.48 -12.60
C LEU A 16 7.32 -2.00 -11.16
N VAL A 17 6.17 -2.31 -10.57
CA VAL A 17 6.12 -2.74 -9.16
C VAL A 17 6.73 -4.13 -8.95
N PRO A 18 6.45 -5.15 -9.78
CA PRO A 18 7.12 -6.45 -9.64
C PRO A 18 8.63 -6.39 -9.80
N LEU A 19 9.17 -5.52 -10.65
CA LEU A 19 10.61 -5.39 -10.85
C LEU A 19 11.28 -4.47 -9.83
N THR A 20 10.69 -3.31 -9.54
CA THR A 20 11.33 -2.25 -8.74
C THR A 20 10.66 -1.98 -7.40
N GLY A 21 9.73 -2.84 -6.97
CA GLY A 21 8.99 -2.65 -5.73
C GLY A 21 8.19 -1.34 -5.69
N ARG A 22 8.28 -0.60 -4.60
CA ARG A 22 7.56 0.66 -4.42
C ARG A 22 8.31 1.90 -4.93
N LEU A 23 9.31 1.75 -5.81
CA LEU A 23 10.09 2.89 -6.30
C LEU A 23 9.20 3.96 -6.96
N TRP A 24 8.16 3.56 -7.68
CA TRP A 24 7.16 4.48 -8.23
C TRP A 24 6.53 5.39 -7.17
N CYS A 25 6.25 4.87 -5.99
CA CYS A 25 5.65 5.66 -4.92
C CYS A 25 6.57 6.80 -4.45
N THR A 26 7.85 6.73 -4.72
CA THR A 26 8.83 7.79 -4.37
C THR A 26 8.71 9.00 -5.28
N VAL A 27 8.40 8.78 -6.55
CA VAL A 27 8.26 9.84 -7.57
C VAL A 27 6.80 10.19 -7.91
N CYS A 28 5.84 9.56 -7.22
CA CYS A 28 4.42 9.76 -7.46
C CYS A 28 4.00 11.23 -7.32
N PRO A 29 3.28 11.80 -8.30
CA PRO A 29 2.90 13.22 -8.28
C PRO A 29 1.85 13.57 -7.22
N ILE A 30 1.06 12.61 -6.72
CA ILE A 30 -0.03 12.88 -5.76
C ILE A 30 0.49 13.43 -4.44
N PRO A 31 1.49 12.82 -3.74
CA PRO A 31 2.01 13.36 -2.50
C PRO A 31 3.06 14.46 -2.69
N ALA A 32 3.59 14.64 -3.91
CA ALA A 32 4.70 15.54 -4.18
C ALA A 32 4.45 17.01 -3.76
N PRO A 33 3.29 17.64 -4.06
CA PRO A 33 3.03 19.01 -3.62
C PRO A 33 3.05 19.16 -2.11
N GLY A 34 2.46 18.21 -1.37
CA GLY A 34 2.47 18.22 0.09
C GLY A 34 3.88 18.06 0.68
N GLU A 35 4.69 17.20 0.08
CA GLU A 35 6.08 16.99 0.51
C GLU A 35 6.96 18.23 0.23
N TRP A 36 6.79 18.88 -0.93
CA TRP A 36 7.51 20.09 -1.28
C TRP A 36 7.16 21.25 -0.33
N LEU A 37 5.87 21.40 -0.02
CA LEU A 37 5.44 22.38 0.96
C LEU A 37 6.00 22.09 2.35
N GLN A 38 5.93 20.83 2.80
CA GLN A 38 6.47 20.40 4.07
C GLN A 38 7.97 20.68 4.19
N ARG A 39 8.75 20.43 3.13
CA ARG A 39 10.19 20.64 3.05
C ARG A 39 10.60 22.07 2.69
N ARG A 40 9.63 22.95 2.37
CA ARG A 40 9.84 24.32 1.84
C ARG A 40 10.57 24.38 0.49
N GLY A 41 10.51 23.34 -0.31
CA GLY A 41 11.11 23.30 -1.64
C GLY A 41 11.40 21.87 -2.12
N ILE A 42 11.79 21.78 -3.39
CA ILE A 42 12.05 20.48 -4.06
C ILE A 42 13.45 19.97 -3.70
N PHE A 43 14.45 20.87 -3.65
CA PHE A 43 15.87 20.55 -3.46
C PHE A 43 16.49 21.19 -2.21
N VAL A 44 15.68 21.46 -1.19
CA VAL A 44 16.15 22.15 0.02
C VAL A 44 16.85 21.17 0.95
N LYS A 45 18.05 21.55 1.40
CA LYS A 45 18.74 20.84 2.50
C LYS A 45 17.97 21.02 3.81
N ARG A 46 18.13 20.10 4.74
CA ARG A 46 17.38 20.03 6.00
C ARG A 46 17.60 21.17 7.01
N GLU A 47 18.27 22.22 6.65
CA GLU A 47 18.60 23.34 7.56
C GLU A 47 17.38 24.11 8.07
N ASN A 48 16.27 24.07 7.34
CA ASN A 48 15.04 24.80 7.70
C ASN A 48 14.04 23.89 8.43
N LYS A 49 13.37 24.43 9.47
CA LYS A 49 12.25 23.75 10.11
C LYS A 49 11.16 23.45 9.06
N PRO A 50 10.63 22.22 9.01
CA PRO A 50 9.59 21.87 8.05
C PRO A 50 8.35 22.77 8.25
N LEU A 51 7.65 23.09 7.15
CA LEU A 51 6.36 23.76 7.19
C LEU A 51 5.28 22.73 7.50
N SER A 52 5.26 22.24 8.72
CA SER A 52 4.32 21.22 9.17
C SER A 52 4.17 21.33 10.69
N LEU A 53 3.00 20.97 11.20
CA LEU A 53 2.80 20.79 12.65
C LEU A 53 3.62 19.61 13.20
N ALA A 54 4.21 18.80 12.32
CA ALA A 54 5.05 17.65 12.60
C ALA A 54 4.46 16.71 13.67
N ARG A 55 3.13 16.56 13.71
CA ARG A 55 2.46 15.63 14.64
C ARG A 55 2.83 14.19 14.27
N LYS A 56 3.09 13.40 15.28
CA LYS A 56 3.31 11.95 15.08
C LYS A 56 1.99 11.25 14.79
N TRP A 57 2.04 10.28 13.89
CA TRP A 57 0.88 9.43 13.60
C TRP A 57 0.52 8.59 14.84
N PRO A 58 -0.78 8.47 15.21
CA PRO A 58 -1.21 7.70 16.36
C PRO A 58 -0.83 6.21 16.22
N PRO A 59 -0.14 5.59 17.22
CA PRO A 59 0.26 4.18 17.12
C PRO A 59 -0.90 3.19 16.94
N LYS A 60 -2.09 3.52 17.45
CA LYS A 60 -3.29 2.70 17.29
C LYS A 60 -3.75 2.58 15.84
N LEU A 61 -3.41 3.56 15.00
CA LEU A 61 -3.74 3.60 13.57
C LEU A 61 -2.55 3.20 12.68
N ASP A 62 -1.46 2.70 13.26
CA ASP A 62 -0.31 2.16 12.50
C ASP A 62 -0.64 0.76 11.97
N ASN A 63 -1.60 0.71 11.04
CA ASN A 63 -2.09 -0.49 10.41
C ASN A 63 -2.59 -0.18 8.98
N LEU A 64 -3.05 -1.21 8.24
CA LEU A 64 -3.51 -1.09 6.85
C LEU A 64 -5.02 -0.84 6.70
N TRP A 65 -5.78 -0.78 7.79
CA TRP A 65 -7.24 -0.73 7.68
C TRP A 65 -7.77 0.53 6.98
N LEU A 66 -7.12 1.68 7.19
CA LEU A 66 -7.48 2.92 6.47
C LEU A 66 -7.20 2.81 4.97
N GLN A 67 -6.09 2.18 4.56
CA GLN A 67 -5.81 1.91 3.15
C GLN A 67 -6.80 0.93 2.55
N ASN A 68 -7.16 -0.13 3.28
CA ASN A 68 -8.18 -1.09 2.85
C ASN A 68 -9.54 -0.41 2.67
N PHE A 69 -9.92 0.46 3.60
CA PHE A 69 -11.14 1.25 3.48
C PHE A 69 -11.09 2.17 2.25
N SER A 70 -10.03 2.92 2.08
CA SER A 70 -9.85 3.79 0.91
C SER A 70 -9.87 2.99 -0.41
N LEU A 71 -9.25 1.81 -0.43
CA LEU A 71 -9.28 0.91 -1.59
C LEU A 71 -10.71 0.44 -1.88
N LEU A 72 -11.45 0.00 -0.87
CA LEU A 72 -12.86 -0.42 -1.03
C LEU A 72 -13.72 0.71 -1.57
N VAL A 73 -13.59 1.93 -1.03
CA VAL A 73 -14.35 3.09 -1.53
C VAL A 73 -14.05 3.34 -3.00
N VAL A 74 -12.78 3.42 -3.38
CA VAL A 74 -12.37 3.70 -4.77
C VAL A 74 -12.83 2.58 -5.71
N THR A 75 -12.70 1.33 -5.31
CA THR A 75 -13.09 0.18 -6.15
C THR A 75 -14.59 0.02 -6.27
N THR A 76 -15.35 0.29 -5.22
CA THR A 76 -16.83 0.29 -5.27
C THR A 76 -17.35 1.32 -6.27
N PHE A 77 -16.78 2.52 -6.30
CA PHE A 77 -17.20 3.57 -7.23
C PHE A 77 -16.40 3.61 -8.53
N SER A 78 -15.54 2.62 -8.77
CA SER A 78 -14.72 2.56 -9.97
C SER A 78 -15.50 2.58 -11.29
N PRO A 79 -16.70 1.99 -11.44
CA PRO A 79 -17.45 2.09 -12.69
C PRO A 79 -17.72 3.56 -13.08
N VAL A 80 -18.01 4.41 -12.11
CA VAL A 80 -18.22 5.85 -12.33
C VAL A 80 -16.88 6.59 -12.49
N ILE A 81 -15.91 6.28 -11.63
CA ILE A 81 -14.59 6.93 -11.65
C ILE A 81 -13.85 6.66 -12.97
N LEU A 82 -13.90 5.43 -13.48
CA LEU A 82 -13.17 5.03 -14.69
C LEU A 82 -13.86 5.46 -15.99
N THR A 83 -15.16 5.74 -15.97
CA THR A 83 -15.93 6.09 -17.17
C THR A 83 -16.10 7.60 -17.35
N LEU A 84 -16.18 8.36 -16.25
CA LEU A 84 -16.41 9.81 -16.28
C LEU A 84 -15.11 10.58 -16.00
N PRO A 85 -14.59 11.39 -16.96
CA PRO A 85 -13.38 12.18 -16.79
C PRO A 85 -13.47 13.15 -15.61
N SER A 86 -14.62 13.76 -15.39
CA SER A 86 -14.87 14.67 -14.26
C SER A 86 -14.76 13.96 -12.91
N ALA A 87 -15.35 12.77 -12.78
CA ALA A 87 -15.24 11.95 -11.56
C ALA A 87 -13.79 11.55 -11.28
N THR A 88 -13.05 11.10 -12.30
CA THR A 88 -11.61 10.85 -12.21
C THR A 88 -10.85 12.06 -11.71
N GLY A 89 -11.08 13.23 -12.31
CA GLY A 89 -10.42 14.50 -11.95
C GLY A 89 -10.70 14.89 -10.50
N ILE A 90 -11.96 14.80 -10.06
CA ILE A 90 -12.38 15.12 -8.69
C ILE A 90 -11.70 14.19 -7.67
N VAL A 91 -11.66 12.88 -7.95
CA VAL A 91 -11.04 11.91 -7.04
C VAL A 91 -9.53 12.13 -6.93
N LEU A 92 -8.84 12.36 -8.06
CA LEU A 92 -7.41 12.66 -8.06
C LEU A 92 -7.11 13.97 -7.32
N LEU A 93 -7.91 15.01 -7.55
CA LEU A 93 -7.76 16.29 -6.86
C LEU A 93 -8.00 16.13 -5.36
N ALA A 94 -9.03 15.37 -4.95
CA ALA A 94 -9.30 15.08 -3.54
C ALA A 94 -8.12 14.35 -2.88
N PHE A 95 -7.48 13.40 -3.57
CA PHE A 95 -6.28 12.74 -3.07
C PHE A 95 -5.08 13.68 -2.93
N ILE A 96 -4.89 14.60 -3.88
CA ILE A 96 -3.83 15.62 -3.80
C ILE A 96 -4.08 16.55 -2.61
N ILE A 97 -5.30 17.07 -2.46
CA ILE A 97 -5.66 17.94 -1.34
C ILE A 97 -5.48 17.21 0.00
N MET A 98 -5.95 15.98 0.11
CA MET A 98 -5.78 15.17 1.32
C MET A 98 -4.29 14.92 1.61
N ALA A 99 -3.48 14.63 0.60
CA ALA A 99 -2.03 14.44 0.75
C ALA A 99 -1.35 15.73 1.25
N VAL A 100 -1.73 16.91 0.72
CA VAL A 100 -1.22 18.21 1.16
C VAL A 100 -1.60 18.47 2.62
N VAL A 101 -2.88 18.32 2.97
CA VAL A 101 -3.36 18.54 4.34
C VAL A 101 -2.64 17.63 5.33
N LEU A 102 -2.55 16.33 5.03
CA LEU A 102 -1.86 15.39 5.90
C LEU A 102 -0.36 15.68 6.03
N SER A 103 0.29 16.18 4.98
CA SER A 103 1.70 16.57 5.02
C SER A 103 1.92 17.83 5.87
N LEU A 104 0.95 18.75 5.92
CA LEU A 104 1.03 19.96 6.76
C LEU A 104 0.73 19.66 8.24
N VAL A 105 -0.09 18.65 8.53
CA VAL A 105 -0.45 18.26 9.90
C VAL A 105 0.54 17.28 10.50
N PHE A 106 0.89 16.24 9.76
CA PHE A 106 1.72 15.14 10.24
C PHE A 106 3.14 15.20 9.68
N GLU A 107 4.06 14.52 10.38
CA GLU A 107 5.41 14.32 9.86
C GLU A 107 5.39 13.32 8.70
N ARG A 108 6.29 13.51 7.71
CA ARG A 108 6.59 12.53 6.67
C ARG A 108 5.40 12.18 5.74
N ARG A 109 5.48 11.05 5.04
CA ARG A 109 4.50 10.61 4.02
C ARG A 109 3.33 9.83 4.63
N VAL A 110 2.62 10.40 5.59
CA VAL A 110 1.45 9.76 6.25
C VAL A 110 0.36 9.36 5.24
N PHE A 111 0.06 10.23 4.25
CA PHE A 111 -0.91 9.90 3.20
C PHE A 111 -0.57 8.58 2.50
N CYS A 112 0.66 8.43 2.01
CA CYS A 112 1.08 7.23 1.28
C CYS A 112 1.10 5.98 2.15
N ARG A 113 1.38 6.15 3.44
CA ARG A 113 1.53 5.05 4.39
C ARG A 113 0.18 4.52 4.89
N TYR A 114 -0.83 5.39 5.05
CA TYR A 114 -2.07 5.03 5.76
C TYR A 114 -3.36 5.29 4.98
N PHE A 115 -3.38 6.19 3.99
CA PHE A 115 -4.60 6.58 3.29
C PHE A 115 -4.64 6.20 1.82
N CYS A 116 -3.50 6.19 1.13
CA CYS A 116 -3.47 5.97 -0.31
C CYS A 116 -4.05 4.60 -0.67
N ALA A 117 -5.14 4.58 -1.42
CA ALA A 117 -5.80 3.36 -1.89
C ALA A 117 -4.83 2.44 -2.64
N ALA A 118 -3.99 3.02 -3.50
CA ALA A 118 -2.96 2.29 -4.22
C ALA A 118 -1.80 1.83 -3.32
N GLY A 119 -1.57 2.49 -2.18
CA GLY A 119 -0.41 2.23 -1.32
C GLY A 119 -0.40 0.83 -0.71
N GLY A 120 -1.56 0.32 -0.33
CA GLY A 120 -1.70 -1.02 0.24
C GLY A 120 -1.37 -2.11 -0.77
N PHE A 121 -2.03 -2.09 -1.93
CA PHE A 121 -1.81 -3.12 -2.93
C PHE A 121 -0.42 -3.04 -3.59
N VAL A 122 0.10 -1.83 -3.88
CA VAL A 122 1.49 -1.68 -4.36
C VAL A 122 2.48 -2.26 -3.35
N GLY A 123 2.18 -2.13 -2.04
CA GLY A 123 2.95 -2.76 -0.98
C GLY A 123 2.96 -4.29 -1.08
N LEU A 124 1.82 -4.92 -1.33
CA LEU A 124 1.75 -6.39 -1.52
C LEU A 124 2.49 -6.83 -2.79
N TYR A 125 2.26 -6.18 -3.93
CA TYR A 125 3.00 -6.51 -5.16
C TYR A 125 4.51 -6.32 -5.02
N SER A 126 4.96 -5.38 -4.19
CA SER A 126 6.39 -5.15 -3.95
C SER A 126 7.10 -6.30 -3.23
N LEU A 127 6.34 -7.24 -2.64
CA LEU A 127 6.91 -8.46 -2.03
C LEU A 127 7.53 -9.40 -3.06
N VAL A 128 7.08 -9.31 -4.31
CA VAL A 128 7.63 -10.11 -5.42
C VAL A 128 8.93 -9.53 -5.95
N SER A 129 9.18 -8.23 -5.74
CA SER A 129 10.32 -7.50 -6.31
C SER A 129 11.69 -8.11 -5.94
N PRO A 130 12.57 -8.25 -6.93
CA PRO A 130 13.95 -8.69 -6.69
C PRO A 130 14.84 -7.61 -6.08
N VAL A 131 14.42 -6.35 -6.12
CA VAL A 131 15.19 -5.24 -5.54
C VAL A 131 14.78 -5.05 -4.09
N GLU A 132 15.76 -4.99 -3.20
CA GLU A 132 15.53 -4.73 -1.78
C GLU A 132 16.51 -3.72 -1.22
N LEU A 133 16.13 -3.07 -0.12
CA LEU A 133 17.00 -2.21 0.68
C LEU A 133 17.06 -2.77 2.09
N ARG A 134 18.27 -3.11 2.56
CA ARG A 134 18.50 -3.74 3.87
C ARG A 134 19.73 -3.17 4.57
N ALA A 135 19.77 -3.35 5.88
CA ALA A 135 21.00 -3.15 6.63
C ALA A 135 22.01 -4.27 6.30
N LYS A 136 23.27 -3.93 6.11
CA LYS A 136 24.38 -4.86 5.85
C LYS A 136 24.64 -5.74 7.09
N ASP A 137 24.72 -5.08 8.26
CA ASP A 137 24.98 -5.72 9.55
C ASP A 137 24.01 -5.18 10.61
N ALA A 138 23.32 -6.11 11.29
CA ALA A 138 22.37 -5.78 12.34
C ALA A 138 23.04 -5.29 13.62
N GLU A 139 24.27 -5.73 13.91
CA GLU A 139 25.01 -5.31 15.12
C GLU A 139 25.47 -3.87 15.03
N VAL A 140 25.99 -3.44 13.87
CA VAL A 140 26.33 -2.04 13.61
C VAL A 140 25.09 -1.17 13.84
N CYS A 141 23.92 -1.59 13.34
CA CYS A 141 22.67 -0.89 13.59
C CYS A 141 22.27 -0.91 15.08
N ARG A 142 22.49 -2.03 15.80
CA ARG A 142 22.15 -2.15 17.23
C ARG A 142 22.93 -1.15 18.06
N ASN A 143 24.23 -1.03 17.80
CA ASN A 143 25.15 -0.19 18.54
C ASN A 143 25.03 1.31 18.17
N HIS A 144 24.49 1.64 17.00
CA HIS A 144 24.27 3.02 16.57
C HIS A 144 22.96 3.57 17.18
N ARG A 145 23.07 4.48 18.17
CA ARG A 145 21.92 5.01 18.93
C ARG A 145 21.12 6.07 18.18
N GLU A 146 21.76 6.92 17.41
CA GLU A 146 21.17 8.14 16.79
C GLU A 146 20.15 7.82 15.68
N LYS A 147 20.29 6.65 15.02
CA LYS A 147 19.34 6.18 14.01
C LYS A 147 19.03 7.21 12.91
N GLU A 148 20.05 7.88 12.39
CA GLU A 148 19.92 8.93 11.38
C GLU A 148 19.27 8.43 10.08
N CYS A 149 19.44 7.16 9.74
CA CYS A 149 18.70 6.52 8.64
C CYS A 149 17.16 6.61 8.80
N TYR A 150 16.69 6.76 10.03
CA TYR A 150 15.27 6.95 10.33
C TYR A 150 14.96 8.41 10.69
N LEU A 151 15.71 9.02 11.56
CA LEU A 151 15.46 10.38 12.06
C LEU A 151 15.92 11.46 11.07
N GLY A 152 16.90 11.15 10.23
CA GLY A 152 17.58 12.08 9.34
C GLY A 152 18.83 12.67 9.94
N SER A 153 19.66 13.28 9.09
CA SER A 153 20.91 13.99 9.41
C SER A 153 20.96 15.32 8.68
N ALA A 154 22.08 16.01 8.72
CA ALA A 154 22.33 17.18 7.88
C ALA A 154 22.25 16.85 6.37
N GLU A 155 22.56 15.59 6.00
CA GLU A 155 22.58 15.14 4.61
C GLU A 155 21.18 14.82 4.05
N GLY A 156 20.16 14.57 4.92
CA GLY A 156 18.82 14.21 4.44
C GLY A 156 17.77 14.05 5.52
N TYR A 157 16.53 13.87 5.08
CA TYR A 157 15.33 13.85 5.93
C TYR A 157 15.11 12.54 6.69
N GLY A 158 15.90 11.49 6.44
CA GLY A 158 15.66 10.16 6.96
C GLY A 158 14.49 9.45 6.27
N CYS A 159 13.99 8.35 6.85
CA CYS A 159 13.00 7.51 6.19
C CYS A 159 11.62 8.21 6.08
N PRO A 160 11.14 8.61 4.88
CA PRO A 160 9.83 9.25 4.72
C PRO A 160 8.66 8.28 4.90
N TRP A 161 8.91 6.98 4.86
CA TRP A 161 7.92 5.91 5.00
C TRP A 161 7.72 5.44 6.45
N MET A 162 8.37 6.06 7.42
CA MET A 162 8.32 5.68 8.84
C MET A 162 8.69 4.20 9.08
N VAL A 163 9.48 3.62 8.19
CA VAL A 163 10.02 2.27 8.32
C VAL A 163 11.36 2.35 9.04
N LYS A 164 11.61 1.40 9.91
CA LYS A 164 12.88 1.27 10.64
C LYS A 164 13.86 0.43 9.80
N PRO A 165 14.85 1.03 9.10
CA PRO A 165 15.70 0.30 8.15
C PRO A 165 16.41 -0.91 8.77
N TRP A 166 16.81 -0.81 10.04
CA TRP A 166 17.48 -1.89 10.78
C TRP A 166 16.56 -3.08 11.16
N ARG A 167 15.25 -2.96 10.98
CA ARG A 167 14.26 -4.03 11.20
C ARG A 167 13.52 -4.40 9.92
N LEU A 168 13.91 -3.84 8.80
CA LEU A 168 13.22 -4.05 7.54
C LEU A 168 13.55 -5.43 6.98
N GLN A 169 12.58 -6.32 7.01
CA GLN A 169 12.70 -7.67 6.47
C GLN A 169 11.89 -7.88 5.18
N ARG A 170 10.92 -6.99 4.88
CA ARG A 170 10.01 -7.08 3.75
C ARG A 170 9.84 -5.73 3.05
N ASN A 171 9.63 -5.76 1.73
CA ASN A 171 9.47 -4.55 0.93
C ASN A 171 8.13 -3.84 1.09
N ALA A 172 7.12 -4.49 1.68
CA ALA A 172 5.73 -4.02 1.73
C ALA A 172 5.57 -2.52 2.06
N TYR A 173 6.45 -2.00 2.90
CA TYR A 173 6.38 -0.61 3.36
C TYR A 173 7.57 0.25 2.96
N CYS A 174 8.56 -0.30 2.26
CA CYS A 174 9.75 0.42 1.82
C CYS A 174 9.54 1.05 0.44
N GLY A 175 9.65 2.37 0.32
CA GLY A 175 9.54 3.09 -0.95
C GLY A 175 10.81 3.03 -1.81
N LEU A 176 11.88 2.37 -1.39
CA LEU A 176 13.18 2.31 -2.09
C LEU A 176 13.74 3.71 -2.44
N CYS A 177 13.40 4.73 -1.66
CA CYS A 177 13.79 6.12 -1.90
C CYS A 177 15.26 6.45 -1.59
N THR A 178 16.02 5.49 -1.07
CA THR A 178 17.44 5.60 -0.72
C THR A 178 17.82 6.66 0.33
N GLU A 179 16.86 7.38 0.93
CA GLU A 179 17.14 8.38 1.97
C GLU A 179 17.93 7.81 3.16
N CYS A 180 17.62 6.57 3.57
CA CYS A 180 18.35 5.91 4.65
C CYS A 180 19.78 5.50 4.26
N LEU A 181 20.05 5.26 2.98
CA LEU A 181 21.40 5.02 2.47
C LEU A 181 22.21 6.30 2.51
N LYS A 182 21.61 7.43 2.10
CA LYS A 182 22.21 8.75 2.11
C LYS A 182 22.51 9.25 3.53
N THR A 183 21.64 8.98 4.49
CA THR A 183 21.73 9.49 5.87
C THR A 183 22.41 8.54 6.84
N CYS A 184 22.91 7.39 6.40
CA CYS A 184 23.59 6.44 7.27
C CYS A 184 25.08 6.78 7.44
N PRO A 185 25.54 7.28 8.61
CA PRO A 185 26.94 7.67 8.78
C PRO A 185 27.89 6.46 8.86
N LYS A 186 27.32 5.25 8.99
CA LYS A 186 28.08 3.98 9.06
C LYS A 186 28.11 3.22 7.74
N ASP A 187 27.56 3.80 6.66
CA ASP A 187 27.41 3.12 5.36
C ASP A 187 26.85 1.68 5.48
N ASN A 188 25.98 1.48 6.46
CA ASN A 188 25.48 0.16 6.82
C ASN A 188 24.11 -0.17 6.17
N VAL A 189 23.76 0.47 5.07
CA VAL A 189 22.55 0.20 4.28
C VAL A 189 22.97 -0.09 2.85
N ALA A 190 22.36 -1.12 2.24
CA ALA A 190 22.63 -1.48 0.86
C ALA A 190 21.34 -1.75 0.09
N VAL A 191 21.40 -1.53 -1.22
CA VAL A 191 20.43 -2.01 -2.19
C VAL A 191 20.96 -3.32 -2.74
N ASN A 192 20.18 -4.39 -2.61
CA ASN A 192 20.55 -5.74 -3.03
C ASN A 192 19.59 -6.26 -4.09
N LEU A 193 20.06 -7.22 -4.88
CA LEU A 193 19.23 -8.07 -5.74
C LEU A 193 19.05 -9.44 -5.09
N ARG A 194 17.85 -9.99 -5.18
CA ARG A 194 17.46 -11.27 -4.61
C ARG A 194 16.49 -12.00 -5.54
N PRO A 195 16.22 -13.29 -5.33
CA PRO A 195 15.21 -14.00 -6.09
C PRO A 195 13.83 -13.37 -5.98
N PHE A 196 13.04 -13.45 -7.05
CA PHE A 196 11.64 -13.01 -7.05
C PHE A 196 10.84 -13.70 -5.95
N GLY A 197 9.94 -12.97 -5.29
CA GLY A 197 9.04 -13.53 -4.28
C GLY A 197 9.69 -13.85 -2.94
N SER A 198 10.95 -13.51 -2.72
CA SER A 198 11.66 -13.82 -1.46
C SER A 198 10.92 -13.34 -0.21
N ASP A 199 10.25 -12.18 -0.27
CA ASP A 199 9.49 -11.67 0.87
C ASP A 199 8.19 -12.45 1.15
N LEU A 200 7.68 -13.20 0.17
CA LEU A 200 6.52 -14.07 0.39
C LEU A 200 6.83 -15.23 1.34
N LEU A 201 8.09 -15.60 1.48
CA LEU A 201 8.54 -16.63 2.41
C LEU A 201 8.79 -16.09 3.82
N VAL A 202 8.94 -14.77 3.98
CA VAL A 202 9.20 -14.13 5.28
C VAL A 202 7.94 -14.10 6.12
N GLN A 203 7.95 -14.75 7.29
CA GLN A 203 6.82 -14.80 8.22
C GLN A 203 6.65 -13.50 9.04
N ALA A 204 7.77 -12.83 9.32
CA ALA A 204 7.78 -11.63 10.15
C ALA A 204 6.99 -10.48 9.50
N GLY A 205 6.17 -9.82 10.30
CA GLY A 205 5.39 -8.64 9.87
C GLY A 205 4.15 -8.96 9.02
N ARG A 206 3.80 -10.24 8.82
CA ARG A 206 2.52 -10.61 8.22
C ARG A 206 1.37 -10.21 9.14
N GLY A 207 0.35 -9.58 8.58
CA GLY A 207 -0.77 -9.07 9.36
C GLY A 207 -2.13 -9.32 8.72
N LEU A 208 -3.17 -9.31 9.56
CA LEU A 208 -4.56 -9.49 9.09
C LEU A 208 -4.98 -8.41 8.08
N GLY A 209 -4.52 -7.16 8.28
CA GLY A 209 -4.80 -6.07 7.34
C GLY A 209 -4.21 -6.30 5.95
N GLU A 210 -3.01 -6.89 5.84
CA GLU A 210 -2.41 -7.29 4.56
C GLU A 210 -3.18 -8.46 3.93
N ALA A 211 -3.55 -9.47 4.71
CA ALA A 211 -4.36 -10.60 4.24
C ALA A 211 -5.71 -10.13 3.65
N TYR A 212 -6.39 -9.23 4.36
CA TYR A 212 -7.63 -8.63 3.84
C TYR A 212 -7.38 -7.77 2.60
N ASN A 213 -6.28 -7.04 2.53
CA ASN A 213 -5.92 -6.28 1.33
C ASN A 213 -5.76 -7.21 0.12
N ALA A 214 -5.09 -8.35 0.29
CA ALA A 214 -4.93 -9.37 -0.75
C ALA A 214 -6.29 -9.95 -1.20
N LEU A 215 -7.17 -10.28 -0.25
CA LEU A 215 -8.52 -10.77 -0.56
C LEU A 215 -9.38 -9.73 -1.28
N ILE A 216 -9.33 -8.46 -0.86
CA ILE A 216 -10.03 -7.36 -1.57
C ILE A 216 -9.54 -7.26 -3.01
N MET A 217 -8.23 -7.35 -3.22
CA MET A 217 -7.65 -7.29 -4.57
C MET A 217 -8.07 -8.48 -5.44
N LEU A 218 -8.02 -9.69 -4.89
CA LEU A 218 -8.49 -10.91 -5.57
C LEU A 218 -9.97 -10.77 -5.93
N THR A 219 -10.79 -10.36 -4.97
CA THR A 219 -12.23 -10.17 -5.17
C THR A 219 -12.51 -9.13 -6.24
N CYS A 220 -11.81 -7.98 -6.21
CA CYS A 220 -11.93 -6.95 -7.23
C CYS A 220 -11.56 -7.48 -8.63
N ALA A 221 -10.49 -8.25 -8.73
CA ALA A 221 -10.08 -8.85 -10.01
C ALA A 221 -11.15 -9.82 -10.55
N LEU A 222 -11.68 -10.69 -9.70
CA LEU A 222 -12.74 -11.64 -10.06
C LEU A 222 -14.03 -10.93 -10.45
N LEU A 223 -14.48 -9.96 -9.64
CA LEU A 223 -15.71 -9.21 -9.91
C LEU A 223 -15.61 -8.40 -11.19
N TYR A 224 -14.51 -7.70 -11.41
CA TYR A 224 -14.33 -6.93 -12.64
C TYR A 224 -14.28 -7.84 -13.87
N SER A 225 -13.63 -8.99 -13.77
CA SER A 225 -13.66 -9.97 -14.85
C SER A 225 -15.07 -10.50 -15.11
N ALA A 226 -15.83 -10.83 -14.07
CA ALA A 226 -17.21 -11.30 -14.19
C ALA A 226 -18.17 -10.22 -14.74
N ILE A 227 -17.99 -8.96 -14.31
CA ILE A 227 -18.84 -7.82 -14.73
C ILE A 227 -18.54 -7.39 -16.16
N PHE A 228 -17.26 -7.25 -16.54
CA PHE A 228 -16.89 -6.68 -17.83
C PHE A 228 -16.73 -7.71 -18.95
N LEU A 229 -16.34 -8.94 -18.62
CA LEU A 229 -16.04 -9.99 -19.60
C LEU A 229 -17.01 -11.16 -19.55
N GLY A 230 -17.89 -11.23 -18.57
CA GLY A 230 -18.64 -12.43 -18.27
C GLY A 230 -20.12 -12.27 -17.97
N PRO A 231 -20.68 -13.26 -17.29
CA PRO A 231 -22.13 -13.47 -17.17
C PRO A 231 -22.84 -12.46 -16.26
N TRP A 232 -22.12 -11.62 -15.53
CA TRP A 232 -22.70 -10.67 -14.57
C TRP A 232 -22.81 -9.25 -15.13
N GLY A 233 -23.08 -9.11 -16.43
CA GLY A 233 -23.30 -7.83 -17.10
C GLY A 233 -24.40 -6.98 -16.48
N TRP A 234 -25.45 -7.62 -15.94
CA TRP A 234 -26.52 -6.96 -15.20
C TRP A 234 -26.01 -6.13 -13.99
N LEU A 235 -24.92 -6.54 -13.36
CA LEU A 235 -24.30 -5.79 -12.28
C LEU A 235 -23.64 -4.49 -12.80
N LYS A 236 -23.13 -4.52 -14.02
CA LYS A 236 -22.64 -3.32 -14.73
C LYS A 236 -23.78 -2.35 -15.02
N ASP A 237 -24.94 -2.87 -15.43
CA ASP A 237 -26.13 -2.04 -15.72
C ASP A 237 -26.58 -1.30 -14.44
N TRP A 238 -26.60 -1.99 -13.30
CA TRP A 238 -26.86 -1.33 -12.01
C TRP A 238 -25.79 -0.30 -11.63
N ALA A 239 -24.52 -0.56 -11.90
CA ALA A 239 -23.45 0.40 -11.66
C ALA A 239 -23.57 1.65 -12.54
N GLY A 240 -24.06 1.49 -13.77
CA GLY A 240 -24.31 2.56 -14.74
C GLY A 240 -25.65 3.30 -14.54
N ASP A 241 -26.55 2.73 -13.74
CA ASP A 241 -27.86 3.34 -13.49
C ASP A 241 -27.70 4.73 -12.86
N ALA A 242 -28.42 5.70 -13.40
CA ALA A 242 -28.48 7.06 -12.87
C ALA A 242 -29.25 7.14 -11.55
N SER A 243 -30.10 6.14 -11.24
CA SER A 243 -30.87 6.07 -10.01
C SER A 243 -29.97 5.83 -8.78
N LEU A 244 -30.32 6.45 -7.66
CA LEU A 244 -29.62 6.23 -6.40
C LEU A 244 -29.79 4.76 -5.92
N SER A 245 -30.96 4.17 -6.16
CA SER A 245 -31.30 2.79 -5.79
C SER A 245 -30.43 1.77 -6.51
N GLY A 246 -30.24 1.89 -7.82
CA GLY A 246 -29.40 0.99 -8.60
C GLY A 246 -27.94 1.02 -8.15
N ARG A 247 -27.40 2.23 -7.96
CA ARG A 247 -26.04 2.41 -7.45
C ARG A 247 -25.85 1.89 -6.03
N ALA A 248 -26.83 2.11 -5.15
CA ALA A 248 -26.80 1.59 -3.79
C ALA A 248 -26.85 0.06 -3.76
N LEU A 249 -27.66 -0.55 -4.61
CA LEU A 249 -27.77 -2.00 -4.75
C LEU A 249 -26.44 -2.59 -5.27
N TYR A 250 -25.85 -1.99 -6.31
CA TYR A 250 -24.53 -2.36 -6.80
C TYR A 250 -23.48 -2.30 -5.70
N ALA A 251 -23.38 -1.15 -5.01
CA ALA A 251 -22.42 -0.95 -3.92
C ALA A 251 -22.62 -1.96 -2.79
N GLY A 252 -23.87 -2.25 -2.42
CA GLY A 252 -24.22 -3.25 -1.41
C GLY A 252 -23.78 -4.66 -1.79
N VAL A 253 -24.05 -5.09 -3.01
CA VAL A 253 -23.62 -6.41 -3.53
C VAL A 253 -22.09 -6.47 -3.62
N PHE A 254 -21.47 -5.44 -4.18
CA PHE A 254 -20.00 -5.36 -4.29
C PHE A 254 -19.32 -5.48 -2.92
N LEU A 255 -19.79 -4.71 -1.94
CA LEU A 255 -19.24 -4.73 -0.58
C LEU A 255 -19.53 -6.06 0.14
N ALA A 256 -20.73 -6.64 -0.03
CA ALA A 256 -21.06 -7.93 0.56
C ALA A 256 -20.14 -9.05 0.03
N ILE A 257 -19.85 -9.06 -1.27
CA ILE A 257 -18.93 -10.04 -1.85
C ILE A 257 -17.51 -9.84 -1.34
N ASN A 258 -17.03 -8.59 -1.28
CA ASN A 258 -15.68 -8.27 -0.83
C ASN A 258 -15.46 -8.52 0.67
N LEU A 259 -16.44 -8.23 1.52
CA LEU A 259 -16.25 -8.23 2.97
C LEU A 259 -16.77 -9.51 3.63
N LEU A 260 -17.76 -10.18 3.04
CA LEU A 260 -18.41 -11.32 3.66
C LEU A 260 -18.20 -12.60 2.86
N VAL A 261 -18.56 -12.62 1.56
CA VAL A 261 -18.60 -13.87 0.78
C VAL A 261 -17.21 -14.42 0.57
N VAL A 262 -16.31 -13.66 -0.05
CA VAL A 262 -14.95 -14.15 -0.38
C VAL A 262 -14.10 -14.39 0.87
N PRO A 263 -14.03 -13.47 1.85
CA PRO A 263 -13.33 -13.75 3.10
C PRO A 263 -13.95 -14.91 3.89
N GLY A 264 -15.28 -15.06 3.86
CA GLY A 264 -15.99 -16.18 4.51
C GLY A 264 -15.66 -17.52 3.88
N LEU A 265 -15.70 -17.62 2.54
CA LEU A 265 -15.30 -18.83 1.81
C LEU A 265 -13.81 -19.16 2.06
N PHE A 266 -12.95 -18.16 2.06
CA PHE A 266 -11.53 -18.33 2.36
C PHE A 266 -11.31 -18.82 3.80
N LEU A 267 -12.05 -18.27 4.76
CA LEU A 267 -12.01 -18.72 6.15
C LEU A 267 -12.50 -20.15 6.29
N LEU A 268 -13.59 -20.52 5.59
CA LEU A 268 -14.10 -21.88 5.57
C LEU A 268 -13.08 -22.86 4.98
N ALA A 269 -12.48 -22.53 3.85
CA ALA A 269 -11.42 -23.34 3.23
C ALA A 269 -10.22 -23.51 4.18
N THR A 270 -9.83 -22.43 4.87
CA THR A 270 -8.75 -22.47 5.87
C THR A 270 -9.12 -23.36 7.07
N ALA A 271 -10.37 -23.30 7.55
CA ALA A 271 -10.85 -24.13 8.64
C ALA A 271 -10.91 -25.62 8.25
N LEU A 272 -11.37 -25.93 7.04
CA LEU A 272 -11.38 -27.28 6.49
C LEU A 272 -9.94 -27.82 6.33
N SER A 273 -9.03 -27.02 5.77
CA SER A 273 -7.61 -27.38 5.67
C SER A 273 -7.00 -27.70 7.03
N LYS A 274 -7.31 -26.91 8.05
CA LYS A 274 -6.88 -27.17 9.42
C LYS A 274 -7.45 -28.47 9.99
N GLY A 275 -8.73 -28.76 9.71
CA GLY A 275 -9.38 -30.00 10.16
C GLY A 275 -8.80 -31.26 9.53
N LEU A 276 -8.43 -31.16 8.24
CA LEU A 276 -7.84 -32.27 7.48
C LEU A 276 -6.33 -32.45 7.76
N SER A 277 -5.65 -31.40 8.18
CA SER A 277 -4.22 -31.45 8.48
C SER A 277 -3.97 -31.85 9.94
N SER A 278 -2.91 -32.62 10.18
CA SER A 278 -2.47 -32.98 11.52
C SER A 278 -1.75 -31.84 12.24
N VAL A 279 -1.83 -30.61 11.74
CA VAL A 279 -1.11 -29.45 12.31
C VAL A 279 -1.74 -29.01 13.62
N ARG A 280 -1.06 -29.30 14.73
CA ARG A 280 -1.46 -28.89 16.09
C ARG A 280 -0.71 -27.63 16.50
N GLY A 281 -1.34 -26.80 17.33
CA GLY A 281 -0.69 -25.60 17.92
C GLY A 281 -0.75 -24.31 17.10
N VAL A 282 -1.25 -24.33 15.85
CA VAL A 282 -1.41 -23.13 15.02
C VAL A 282 -2.84 -22.62 15.11
N SER A 283 -3.02 -21.32 15.39
CA SER A 283 -4.36 -20.71 15.45
C SER A 283 -4.95 -20.57 14.03
N LEU A 284 -6.30 -20.59 13.94
CA LEU A 284 -7.01 -20.39 12.67
C LEU A 284 -6.65 -19.03 12.04
N LYS A 285 -6.47 -17.99 12.85
CA LYS A 285 -6.04 -16.67 12.41
C LYS A 285 -4.64 -16.71 11.76
N GLN A 286 -3.69 -17.43 12.35
CA GLN A 286 -2.34 -17.58 11.76
C GLN A 286 -2.37 -18.32 10.43
N LEU A 287 -3.16 -19.39 10.33
CA LEU A 287 -3.36 -20.12 9.08
C LEU A 287 -4.02 -19.24 8.01
N PHE A 288 -5.07 -18.52 8.37
CA PHE A 288 -5.74 -17.57 7.46
C PHE A 288 -4.76 -16.55 6.89
N ILE A 289 -3.96 -15.92 7.77
CA ILE A 289 -2.93 -14.98 7.33
C ILE A 289 -1.89 -15.67 6.44
N SER A 290 -1.40 -16.84 6.83
CA SER A 290 -0.36 -17.55 6.06
C SER A 290 -0.84 -17.97 4.68
N HIS A 291 -2.06 -18.50 4.55
CA HIS A 291 -2.64 -18.89 3.26
C HIS A 291 -2.89 -17.68 2.36
N ALA A 292 -3.17 -16.49 2.90
CA ALA A 292 -3.35 -15.29 2.10
C ALA A 292 -2.06 -14.80 1.42
N TYR A 293 -0.89 -15.35 1.78
CA TYR A 293 0.40 -15.08 1.13
C TYR A 293 0.89 -16.23 0.23
N ALA A 294 0.17 -17.34 0.21
CA ALA A 294 0.45 -18.46 -0.68
C ALA A 294 -0.28 -18.31 -2.01
#